data_c4c312cca976fdf8e5a1b85e3311daee
#
_entry.id   c4c312cca976fdf8e5a1b85e3311daee
#
_cell.length_a   1.000
_cell.length_b   1.000
_cell.length_c   1.000
_cell.angle_alpha   90.00
_cell.angle_beta   90.00
_cell.angle_gamma   90.00
#
_symmetry.space_group_name_H-M   'P 1'
#
loop_
_entity.id
_entity.type
_entity.pdbx_description
1 polymer ?
#
loop_
_entity_poly.entity_id
_entity_poly.type
_entity_poly.pdbx_seq_one_letter_code
_entity_poly.pdbx_strand_id
1 'polypeptide(L)'
;MRALVSLFRLGFGLAALALAPAARGLEIPALTADGFAVPRPDPVFAFPRDHGSHPDDKIEWWYLTGHLYADEGPAPRRFGFQATFFRSAAPRDVAARPGPAAFGHDQIYLAHMALIDVSTGRFLHQERLNRAGWDAAASATTLDVRNGDWSLALAEPAAAPGAETLTLVGGIRADARFALNLVPKKPLVRFGAGGYSRKGAAPTAASYYLTFPRLAATGTLTLDGRALRVSGEAWMDHEYSSSQLDQNQVGWDWLSAQLDDGRELMFYRLRTTEGGTDPASTLTWVDREGRATTAPFRWEPLTTWKSPHTGAIYPQRIRLTTTDPATGTEAVFLVEPLHPDQELGGSLGGVTYWEGACRVLSPAGAPLGAAYLELTGYDRAVEALR
;
A
#
# COMPACT_ATOMS: atom_id res chain seq x y z
N MET A 1 -85.12 -4.71 -44.52
CA MET A 1 -84.72 -3.80 -43.46
C MET A 1 -84.28 -4.65 -42.30
N ARG A 2 -83.02 -4.87 -42.15
CA ARG A 2 -82.39 -5.70 -41.06
C ARG A 2 -81.32 -4.88 -40.40
N ALA A 3 -81.50 -4.61 -39.12
CA ALA A 3 -80.57 -3.92 -38.26
C ALA A 3 -79.47 -4.88 -37.81
N LEU A 4 -78.21 -4.50 -38.00
CA LEU A 4 -77.05 -5.20 -37.42
C LEU A 4 -76.74 -4.59 -36.05
N VAL A 5 -76.68 -5.49 -35.05
CA VAL A 5 -76.21 -5.18 -33.67
C VAL A 5 -74.77 -5.56 -33.60
N SER A 6 -73.89 -4.57 -33.33
CA SER A 6 -72.45 -4.77 -33.08
C SER A 6 -72.21 -4.95 -31.59
N LEU A 7 -71.69 -6.12 -31.19
CA LEU A 7 -71.23 -6.39 -29.84
C LEU A 7 -69.75 -5.88 -29.68
N PHE A 8 -69.56 -4.94 -28.77
CA PHE A 8 -68.24 -4.52 -28.28
C PHE A 8 -67.81 -5.51 -27.15
N ARG A 9 -66.73 -6.27 -27.37
CA ARG A 9 -66.05 -7.03 -26.31
C ARG A 9 -64.96 -6.16 -25.70
N LEU A 10 -65.14 -5.72 -24.45
CA LEU A 10 -64.07 -5.16 -23.62
C LEU A 10 -63.13 -6.31 -23.15
N GLY A 11 -61.90 -6.31 -23.65
CA GLY A 11 -60.85 -7.16 -23.11
C GLY A 11 -60.18 -6.48 -21.93
N PHE A 12 -60.32 -7.03 -20.74
CA PHE A 12 -59.52 -6.64 -19.57
C PHE A 12 -58.15 -7.27 -19.70
N GLY A 13 -57.14 -6.45 -20.05
CA GLY A 13 -55.74 -6.84 -19.98
C GLY A 13 -55.22 -6.76 -18.52
N LEU A 14 -54.99 -7.91 -17.90
CA LEU A 14 -54.22 -7.97 -16.64
C LEU A 14 -52.76 -7.64 -16.98
N ALA A 15 -52.30 -6.46 -16.60
CA ALA A 15 -50.89 -6.13 -16.56
C ALA A 15 -50.27 -6.83 -15.33
N ALA A 16 -49.53 -7.92 -15.57
CA ALA A 16 -48.69 -8.52 -14.55
C ALA A 16 -47.52 -7.60 -14.27
N LEU A 17 -47.52 -6.88 -13.15
CA LEU A 17 -46.34 -6.21 -12.62
C LEU A 17 -45.33 -7.29 -12.24
N ALA A 18 -44.31 -7.49 -13.06
CA ALA A 18 -43.13 -8.25 -12.69
C ALA A 18 -42.38 -7.42 -11.63
N LEU A 19 -42.49 -7.78 -10.38
CA LEU A 19 -41.58 -7.31 -9.34
C LEU A 19 -40.15 -7.83 -9.70
N ALA A 20 -39.29 -6.94 -10.20
CA ALA A 20 -37.86 -7.23 -10.30
C ALA A 20 -37.36 -7.62 -8.90
N PRO A 21 -36.62 -8.72 -8.74
CA PRO A 21 -36.01 -9.04 -7.47
C PRO A 21 -35.09 -7.87 -7.06
N ALA A 22 -35.33 -7.29 -5.90
CA ALA A 22 -34.44 -6.33 -5.30
C ALA A 22 -33.05 -6.98 -5.22
N ALA A 23 -32.06 -6.37 -5.85
CA ALA A 23 -30.68 -6.80 -5.73
C ALA A 23 -30.36 -6.82 -4.23
N ARG A 24 -30.26 -8.02 -3.65
CA ARG A 24 -29.77 -8.17 -2.27
C ARG A 24 -28.36 -7.59 -2.28
N GLY A 25 -28.17 -6.47 -1.57
CA GLY A 25 -26.83 -5.95 -1.32
C GLY A 25 -25.97 -7.07 -0.75
N LEU A 26 -24.71 -7.14 -1.18
CA LEU A 26 -23.75 -8.13 -0.71
C LEU A 26 -23.67 -7.99 0.81
N GLU A 27 -24.09 -9.00 1.56
CA GLU A 27 -24.02 -8.97 3.02
C GLU A 27 -22.55 -9.15 3.44
N ILE A 28 -21.98 -8.14 4.11
CA ILE A 28 -20.62 -8.19 4.63
C ILE A 28 -20.67 -8.92 5.97
N PRO A 29 -20.01 -10.09 6.13
CA PRO A 29 -19.97 -10.81 7.39
C PRO A 29 -19.23 -9.98 8.46
N ALA A 30 -19.55 -10.19 9.73
CA ALA A 30 -18.84 -9.51 10.82
C ALA A 30 -17.41 -10.02 10.97
N LEU A 31 -17.22 -11.32 10.77
CA LEU A 31 -15.94 -12.02 10.91
C LEU A 31 -15.65 -12.85 9.67
N THR A 32 -14.37 -13.06 9.40
CA THR A 32 -13.87 -14.07 8.45
C THR A 32 -14.08 -15.49 9.00
N ALA A 33 -13.87 -16.50 8.16
CA ALA A 33 -14.00 -17.91 8.57
C ALA A 33 -13.04 -18.29 9.70
N ASP A 34 -11.88 -17.63 9.80
CA ASP A 34 -10.87 -17.83 10.85
C ASP A 34 -11.01 -16.84 12.03
N GLY A 35 -12.16 -16.13 12.11
CA GLY A 35 -12.60 -15.38 13.28
C GLY A 35 -12.07 -13.95 13.43
N PHE A 36 -11.53 -13.35 12.38
CA PHE A 36 -11.05 -11.96 12.37
C PHE A 36 -12.11 -10.97 11.88
N ALA A 37 -12.00 -9.71 12.32
CA ALA A 37 -12.89 -8.65 11.90
C ALA A 37 -12.81 -8.41 10.39
N VAL A 38 -13.96 -8.17 9.75
CA VAL A 38 -14.03 -7.77 8.34
C VAL A 38 -14.21 -6.27 8.27
N PRO A 39 -13.35 -5.54 7.52
CA PRO A 39 -13.51 -4.10 7.33
C PRO A 39 -14.89 -3.74 6.81
N ARG A 40 -15.48 -2.67 7.35
CA ARG A 40 -16.83 -2.21 7.02
C ARG A 40 -16.81 -0.82 6.41
N PRO A 41 -17.80 -0.48 5.55
CA PRO A 41 -17.99 0.88 5.08
C PRO A 41 -18.18 1.87 6.23
N ASP A 42 -17.94 3.16 5.95
CA ASP A 42 -18.10 4.29 6.87
C ASP A 42 -17.30 4.15 8.18
N PRO A 43 -15.97 3.89 8.11
CA PRO A 43 -15.14 3.75 9.29
C PRO A 43 -15.05 5.07 10.08
N VAL A 44 -15.00 4.95 11.41
CA VAL A 44 -14.71 6.07 12.31
C VAL A 44 -13.33 5.87 12.89
N PHE A 45 -12.42 6.77 12.57
CA PHE A 45 -11.04 6.73 13.06
C PHE A 45 -10.84 7.70 14.25
N ALA A 46 -10.07 7.27 15.22
CA ALA A 46 -9.69 8.05 16.41
C ALA A 46 -8.17 8.08 16.54
N PHE A 47 -7.56 9.24 16.32
CA PHE A 47 -6.11 9.42 16.44
C PHE A 47 -5.72 9.93 17.83
N PRO A 48 -4.56 9.50 18.39
CA PRO A 48 -3.50 8.69 17.75
C PRO A 48 -3.75 7.16 17.74
N ARG A 49 -4.86 6.67 18.30
CA ARG A 49 -5.14 5.23 18.43
C ARG A 49 -5.03 4.49 17.10
N ASP A 50 -5.65 5.00 16.04
CA ASP A 50 -5.70 4.32 14.75
C ASP A 50 -4.44 4.51 13.88
N HIS A 51 -3.38 5.09 14.43
CA HIS A 51 -2.02 4.93 13.94
C HIS A 51 -1.35 3.66 14.49
N GLY A 52 -1.87 3.10 15.59
CA GLY A 52 -1.38 1.90 16.24
C GLY A 52 -1.94 0.61 15.63
N SER A 53 -1.70 -0.50 16.31
CA SER A 53 -2.09 -1.84 15.86
C SER A 53 -3.57 -2.16 16.07
N HIS A 54 -4.13 -2.96 15.16
CA HIS A 54 -5.50 -3.43 15.12
C HIS A 54 -5.55 -4.97 15.26
N PRO A 55 -5.39 -5.53 16.49
CA PRO A 55 -5.26 -6.97 16.69
C PRO A 55 -6.54 -7.77 16.38
N ASP A 56 -7.66 -7.09 16.14
CA ASP A 56 -8.89 -7.74 15.68
C ASP A 56 -8.86 -8.07 14.19
N ASP A 57 -7.99 -7.42 13.43
CA ASP A 57 -7.70 -7.74 12.03
C ASP A 57 -6.56 -8.76 11.93
N LYS A 58 -6.56 -9.58 10.86
CA LYS A 58 -5.61 -10.66 10.65
C LYS A 58 -4.24 -10.17 10.24
N ILE A 59 -4.20 -9.18 9.35
CA ILE A 59 -2.99 -8.64 8.74
C ILE A 59 -2.97 -7.12 8.82
N GLU A 60 -1.78 -6.57 8.97
CA GLU A 60 -1.56 -5.14 9.12
C GLU A 60 -0.14 -4.80 8.71
N TRP A 61 0.07 -3.63 8.10
CA TRP A 61 1.40 -3.14 7.82
C TRP A 61 1.51 -1.62 7.92
N TRP A 62 2.68 -1.17 8.30
CA TRP A 62 3.18 0.19 8.22
C TRP A 62 4.31 0.18 7.19
N TYR A 63 4.08 0.78 6.05
CA TYR A 63 4.95 0.76 4.89
C TYR A 63 5.44 2.17 4.59
N LEU A 64 6.76 2.35 4.53
CA LEU A 64 7.40 3.62 4.25
C LEU A 64 8.37 3.47 3.10
N THR A 65 8.31 4.42 2.17
CA THR A 65 9.28 4.55 1.08
C THR A 65 9.66 6.00 0.88
N GLY A 66 10.81 6.24 0.27
CA GLY A 66 11.19 7.62 0.02
C GLY A 66 12.55 7.77 -0.64
N HIS A 67 12.85 9.02 -0.92
CA HIS A 67 14.12 9.44 -1.48
C HIS A 67 14.87 10.32 -0.49
N LEU A 68 16.14 10.01 -0.27
CA LEU A 68 17.04 10.77 0.59
C LEU A 68 18.20 11.33 -0.23
N TYR A 69 18.67 12.48 0.18
CA TYR A 69 19.78 13.20 -0.44
C TYR A 69 20.79 13.56 0.63
N ALA A 70 22.07 13.24 0.38
CA ALA A 70 23.19 13.67 1.20
C ALA A 70 24.00 14.72 0.43
N ASP A 71 24.33 15.83 1.09
CA ASP A 71 25.18 16.89 0.50
C ASP A 71 26.63 16.42 0.50
N GLU A 72 27.02 15.68 -0.55
CA GLU A 72 28.36 15.17 -0.75
C GLU A 72 28.86 15.51 -2.17
N GLY A 73 29.82 16.41 -2.25
CA GLY A 73 30.44 16.81 -3.52
C GLY A 73 29.59 17.83 -4.33
N PRO A 74 29.79 17.90 -5.66
CA PRO A 74 29.20 18.94 -6.49
C PRO A 74 27.71 18.75 -6.77
N ALA A 75 27.15 17.54 -6.52
CA ALA A 75 25.74 17.23 -6.59
C ALA A 75 25.34 16.33 -5.43
N PRO A 76 24.11 16.46 -4.90
CA PRO A 76 23.63 15.61 -3.82
C PRO A 76 23.63 14.12 -4.22
N ARG A 77 24.16 13.27 -3.34
CA ARG A 77 24.09 11.81 -3.49
C ARG A 77 22.69 11.33 -3.15
N ARG A 78 22.05 10.65 -4.09
CA ARG A 78 20.65 10.20 -3.94
C ARG A 78 20.58 8.76 -3.48
N PHE A 79 19.66 8.50 -2.56
CA PHE A 79 19.29 7.18 -2.09
C PHE A 79 17.78 6.97 -2.21
N GLY A 80 17.35 5.73 -2.44
CA GLY A 80 15.99 5.29 -2.19
C GLY A 80 15.98 4.39 -0.97
N PHE A 81 14.96 4.48 -0.12
CA PHE A 81 14.80 3.59 1.02
C PHE A 81 13.37 3.03 1.10
N GLN A 82 13.27 1.85 1.68
CA GLN A 82 12.02 1.21 2.07
C GLN A 82 12.16 0.69 3.50
N ALA A 83 11.09 0.85 4.28
CA ALA A 83 10.96 0.28 5.62
C ALA A 83 9.52 -0.19 5.80
N THR A 84 9.32 -1.49 6.00
CA THR A 84 8.00 -2.05 6.20
C THR A 84 7.97 -2.89 7.46
N PHE A 85 6.94 -2.69 8.27
CA PHE A 85 6.63 -3.52 9.42
C PHE A 85 5.29 -4.18 9.15
N PHE A 86 5.26 -5.50 9.19
CA PHE A 86 4.06 -6.31 9.03
C PHE A 86 3.71 -6.97 10.35
N ARG A 87 2.42 -7.05 10.64
CA ARG A 87 1.83 -7.86 11.68
C ARG A 87 0.88 -8.87 11.05
N SER A 88 1.00 -10.12 11.42
CA SER A 88 0.08 -11.19 11.04
C SER A 88 -0.33 -11.99 12.27
N ALA A 89 -1.64 -12.23 12.42
CA ALA A 89 -2.18 -13.05 13.49
C ALA A 89 -2.36 -14.51 13.02
N ALA A 90 -2.07 -15.47 13.92
CA ALA A 90 -2.43 -16.86 13.68
C ALA A 90 -3.96 -17.04 13.71
N PRO A 91 -4.53 -18.03 12.98
CA PRO A 91 -5.96 -18.30 13.03
C PRO A 91 -6.47 -18.52 14.47
N ARG A 92 -7.58 -17.89 14.84
CA ARG A 92 -8.10 -17.86 16.21
C ARG A 92 -8.56 -19.22 16.74
N ASP A 93 -8.89 -20.15 15.87
CA ASP A 93 -9.21 -21.54 16.22
C ASP A 93 -7.97 -22.31 16.74
N VAL A 94 -6.78 -21.95 16.25
CA VAL A 94 -5.50 -22.54 16.68
C VAL A 94 -5.07 -21.96 18.04
N ALA A 95 -5.36 -20.69 18.29
CA ALA A 95 -5.09 -20.00 19.55
C ALA A 95 -5.87 -20.57 20.74
N ALA A 96 -7.02 -21.19 20.50
CA ALA A 96 -7.85 -21.84 21.52
C ALA A 96 -7.30 -23.21 21.99
N ARG A 97 -6.19 -23.72 21.44
CA ARG A 97 -5.62 -25.01 21.86
C ARG A 97 -4.93 -24.90 23.23
N PRO A 98 -5.28 -25.75 24.21
CA PRO A 98 -4.63 -25.72 25.51
C PRO A 98 -3.16 -26.13 25.38
N GLY A 99 -2.26 -25.19 25.61
CA GLY A 99 -0.82 -25.38 25.69
C GLY A 99 -0.22 -24.39 26.68
N PRO A 100 1.00 -24.60 27.18
CA PRO A 100 1.60 -23.65 28.10
C PRO A 100 1.74 -22.28 27.41
N ALA A 101 1.10 -21.25 27.99
CA ALA A 101 1.10 -19.86 27.53
C ALA A 101 2.49 -19.22 27.37
N ALA A 102 3.56 -19.95 27.72
CA ALA A 102 4.94 -19.48 27.66
C ALA A 102 5.49 -19.21 26.26
N PHE A 103 4.81 -19.67 25.19
CA PHE A 103 5.20 -19.42 23.79
C PHE A 103 4.02 -18.93 22.93
N GLY A 104 2.93 -18.54 23.55
CA GLY A 104 1.63 -18.34 22.94
C GLY A 104 1.27 -16.90 22.62
N HIS A 105 2.15 -16.14 21.97
CA HIS A 105 1.71 -14.93 21.29
C HIS A 105 1.40 -15.28 19.85
N ASP A 106 0.10 -15.18 19.49
CA ASP A 106 -0.44 -15.53 18.18
C ASP A 106 -0.14 -14.48 17.10
N GLN A 107 0.79 -13.55 17.39
CA GLN A 107 1.18 -12.48 16.50
C GLN A 107 2.60 -12.70 16.00
N ILE A 108 2.77 -12.59 14.69
CA ILE A 108 4.07 -12.63 14.01
C ILE A 108 4.34 -11.24 13.42
N TYR A 109 5.54 -10.78 13.62
CA TYR A 109 6.05 -9.53 13.07
C TYR A 109 7.15 -9.82 12.05
N LEU A 110 6.89 -9.48 10.81
CA LEU A 110 7.89 -9.44 9.75
C LEU A 110 8.26 -7.98 9.50
N ALA A 111 9.52 -7.69 9.24
CA ALA A 111 9.93 -6.37 8.82
C ALA A 111 10.97 -6.44 7.71
N HIS A 112 10.87 -5.52 6.76
CA HIS A 112 11.78 -5.37 5.63
C HIS A 112 12.42 -3.99 5.66
N MET A 113 13.74 -3.93 5.44
CA MET A 113 14.49 -2.70 5.25
C MET A 113 15.29 -2.83 3.96
N ALA A 114 15.20 -1.81 3.10
CA ALA A 114 15.97 -1.73 1.87
C ALA A 114 16.55 -0.34 1.66
N LEU A 115 17.67 -0.28 0.98
CA LEU A 115 18.36 0.94 0.59
C LEU A 115 19.02 0.74 -0.78
N ILE A 116 18.76 1.64 -1.72
CA ILE A 116 19.51 1.78 -2.96
C ILE A 116 20.38 3.02 -2.91
N ASP A 117 21.66 2.89 -3.15
CA ASP A 117 22.55 4.00 -3.50
C ASP A 117 22.48 4.19 -5.01
N VAL A 118 21.78 5.22 -5.45
CA VAL A 118 21.54 5.49 -6.86
C VAL A 118 22.83 5.76 -7.62
N SER A 119 23.85 6.33 -6.95
CA SER A 119 25.12 6.67 -7.60
C SER A 119 25.98 5.46 -7.98
N THR A 120 25.86 4.39 -7.20
CA THR A 120 26.66 3.15 -7.40
C THR A 120 25.81 1.98 -7.93
N GLY A 121 24.47 2.08 -7.85
CA GLY A 121 23.57 0.98 -8.13
C GLY A 121 23.57 -0.12 -7.04
N ARG A 122 24.23 0.12 -5.89
CA ARG A 122 24.27 -0.86 -4.80
C ARG A 122 22.94 -0.92 -4.09
N PHE A 123 22.27 -2.05 -4.21
CA PHE A 123 21.02 -2.35 -3.50
C PHE A 123 21.29 -3.24 -2.30
N LEU A 124 20.84 -2.81 -1.13
CA LEU A 124 20.96 -3.51 0.15
C LEU A 124 19.58 -3.78 0.70
N HIS A 125 19.33 -4.97 1.22
CA HIS A 125 18.10 -5.29 1.93
C HIS A 125 18.32 -6.31 3.04
N GLN A 126 17.40 -6.30 3.99
CA GLN A 126 17.32 -7.28 5.08
C GLN A 126 15.88 -7.45 5.51
N GLU A 127 15.51 -8.68 5.86
CA GLU A 127 14.26 -9.01 6.52
C GLU A 127 14.48 -9.54 7.94
N ARG A 128 13.48 -9.37 8.81
CA ARG A 128 13.43 -9.91 10.16
C ARG A 128 12.06 -10.50 10.45
N LEU A 129 12.02 -11.67 11.05
CA LEU A 129 10.81 -12.35 11.47
C LEU A 129 10.90 -12.68 12.96
N ASN A 130 10.00 -12.10 13.76
CA ASN A 130 9.91 -12.36 15.19
C ASN A 130 8.46 -12.62 15.61
N ARG A 131 8.28 -13.31 16.72
CA ARG A 131 6.98 -13.39 17.40
C ARG A 131 6.80 -12.20 18.32
N ALA A 132 5.54 -11.88 18.64
CA ALA A 132 5.23 -10.89 19.66
C ALA A 132 5.95 -11.22 20.99
N GLY A 133 6.56 -10.22 21.58
CA GLY A 133 7.33 -10.36 22.82
C GLY A 133 8.43 -9.31 22.95
N TRP A 134 9.59 -9.72 23.47
CA TRP A 134 10.68 -8.82 23.78
C TRP A 134 11.25 -8.13 22.56
N ASP A 135 11.35 -8.85 21.44
CA ASP A 135 12.00 -8.36 20.23
C ASP A 135 11.02 -7.75 19.21
N ALA A 136 9.71 -7.99 19.34
CA ALA A 136 8.73 -7.43 18.40
C ALA A 136 7.42 -7.12 19.10
N ALA A 137 6.87 -5.95 18.83
CA ALA A 137 5.59 -5.48 19.35
C ALA A 137 5.03 -4.34 18.52
N ALA A 138 3.71 -4.11 18.63
CA ALA A 138 3.05 -2.90 18.19
C ALA A 138 2.03 -2.46 19.24
N SER A 139 1.99 -1.15 19.52
CA SER A 139 1.04 -0.56 20.45
C SER A 139 -0.36 -0.49 19.79
N ALA A 140 -1.41 -0.79 20.56
CA ALA A 140 -2.79 -0.63 20.12
C ALA A 140 -3.38 0.77 20.43
N THR A 141 -2.59 1.68 21.00
CA THR A 141 -3.07 3.00 21.44
C THR A 141 -2.42 4.18 20.69
N THR A 142 -1.28 3.93 20.05
CA THR A 142 -0.52 4.93 19.30
C THR A 142 0.40 4.23 18.29
N LEU A 143 0.97 4.97 17.35
CA LEU A 143 2.03 4.43 16.50
C LEU A 143 3.28 4.20 17.34
N ASP A 144 3.57 2.94 17.60
CA ASP A 144 4.81 2.44 18.18
C ASP A 144 4.92 0.97 17.78
N VAL A 145 5.67 0.70 16.71
CA VAL A 145 5.95 -0.64 16.20
C VAL A 145 7.45 -0.87 16.17
N ARG A 146 7.87 -2.08 16.57
CA ARG A 146 9.29 -2.47 16.62
C ARG A 146 9.49 -3.91 16.21
N ASN A 147 10.67 -4.19 15.65
CA ASN A 147 11.16 -5.53 15.36
C ASN A 147 12.69 -5.55 15.53
N GLY A 148 13.16 -6.07 16.67
CA GLY A 148 14.54 -5.91 17.14
C GLY A 148 14.84 -4.44 17.44
N ASP A 149 15.92 -3.93 16.86
CA ASP A 149 16.35 -2.51 16.93
C ASP A 149 15.78 -1.63 15.82
N TRP A 150 14.85 -2.16 15.02
CA TRP A 150 14.08 -1.39 14.06
C TRP A 150 12.78 -0.90 14.67
N SER A 151 12.43 0.34 14.44
CA SER A 151 11.23 0.95 15.02
C SER A 151 10.64 2.06 14.17
N LEU A 152 9.32 2.21 14.28
CA LEU A 152 8.57 3.34 13.77
C LEU A 152 7.62 3.80 14.87
N ALA A 153 7.71 5.06 15.28
CA ALA A 153 6.91 5.60 16.36
C ALA A 153 6.51 7.06 16.13
N LEU A 154 5.37 7.47 16.72
CA LEU A 154 5.09 8.89 16.92
C LEU A 154 6.04 9.44 17.97
N ALA A 155 6.69 10.57 17.67
CA ALA A 155 7.45 11.31 18.67
C ALA A 155 6.47 11.94 19.68
N GLU A 156 6.72 11.73 20.97
CA GLU A 156 5.96 12.34 22.06
C GLU A 156 6.49 13.74 22.45
N PRO A 157 5.62 14.68 22.81
CA PRO A 157 4.20 14.75 22.51
C PRO A 157 3.92 15.41 21.16
N ALA A 158 2.88 14.98 20.43
CA ALA A 158 2.36 15.76 19.31
C ALA A 158 1.89 17.11 19.83
N ALA A 159 2.51 18.20 19.39
CA ALA A 159 2.21 19.54 19.91
C ALA A 159 0.77 20.00 19.58
N ALA A 160 0.14 19.42 18.54
CA ALA A 160 -1.25 19.61 18.13
C ALA A 160 -1.64 18.53 17.11
N PRO A 161 -2.92 18.22 16.89
CA PRO A 161 -3.37 17.37 15.78
C PRO A 161 -2.87 17.93 14.44
N GLY A 162 -2.21 17.07 13.64
CA GLY A 162 -1.57 17.46 12.37
C GLY A 162 -0.12 17.95 12.51
N ALA A 163 0.41 18.00 13.73
CA ALA A 163 1.82 18.28 14.01
C ALA A 163 2.58 17.02 14.46
N GLU A 164 2.07 15.85 14.03
CA GLU A 164 2.71 14.58 14.29
C GLU A 164 4.12 14.57 13.70
N THR A 165 5.08 14.12 14.48
CA THR A 165 6.42 13.79 13.99
C THR A 165 6.62 12.29 14.22
N LEU A 166 7.05 11.60 13.17
CA LEU A 166 7.37 10.19 13.26
C LEU A 166 8.89 10.02 13.34
N THR A 167 9.31 9.02 14.08
CA THR A 167 10.71 8.58 14.10
C THR A 167 10.81 7.20 13.48
N LEU A 168 11.72 7.02 12.53
CA LEU A 168 12.01 5.75 11.88
C LEU A 168 13.47 5.38 12.12
N VAL A 169 13.68 4.19 12.66
CA VAL A 169 15.02 3.59 12.80
C VAL A 169 15.03 2.25 12.08
N GLY A 170 15.92 2.10 11.13
CA GLY A 170 16.13 0.87 10.37
C GLY A 170 17.59 0.58 10.14
N GLY A 171 17.90 -0.65 9.74
CA GLY A 171 19.26 -1.05 9.44
C GLY A 171 19.32 -2.27 8.53
N ILE A 172 20.43 -2.44 7.84
CA ILE A 172 20.68 -3.55 6.94
C ILE A 172 22.05 -4.10 7.32
N ARG A 173 22.04 -5.16 8.13
CA ARG A 173 23.25 -5.77 8.71
C ARG A 173 24.18 -4.70 9.34
N ALA A 174 25.48 -4.79 9.06
CA ALA A 174 26.46 -3.77 9.43
C ALA A 174 26.69 -2.72 8.31
N ASP A 175 26.05 -2.92 7.15
CA ASP A 175 26.31 -2.13 5.94
C ASP A 175 25.64 -0.76 5.96
N ALA A 176 24.38 -0.72 6.42
CA ALA A 176 23.62 0.53 6.45
C ALA A 176 22.72 0.63 7.69
N ARG A 177 22.55 1.86 8.19
CA ARG A 177 21.59 2.22 9.22
C ARG A 177 21.03 3.61 8.94
N PHE A 178 19.73 3.78 9.05
CA PHE A 178 19.10 5.09 8.97
C PHE A 178 18.29 5.39 10.24
N ALA A 179 18.37 6.64 10.67
CA ALA A 179 17.56 7.21 11.74
C ALA A 179 16.97 8.52 11.23
N LEU A 180 15.66 8.52 10.99
CA LEU A 180 14.96 9.60 10.32
C LEU A 180 13.87 10.18 11.21
N ASN A 181 13.74 11.51 11.16
CA ASN A 181 12.54 12.23 11.59
C ASN A 181 11.70 12.53 10.35
N LEU A 182 10.41 12.22 10.43
CA LEU A 182 9.46 12.33 9.33
C LEU A 182 8.33 13.26 9.77
N VAL A 183 8.13 14.35 9.03
CA VAL A 183 7.13 15.38 9.36
C VAL A 183 6.12 15.47 8.22
N PRO A 184 4.81 15.25 8.48
CA PRO A 184 3.78 15.39 7.46
C PRO A 184 3.76 16.79 6.85
N LYS A 185 3.73 16.84 5.53
CA LYS A 185 3.59 18.08 4.74
C LYS A 185 2.14 18.31 4.32
N LYS A 186 1.30 17.29 4.51
CA LYS A 186 -0.12 17.27 4.19
C LYS A 186 -0.90 16.52 5.27
N PRO A 187 -2.21 16.76 5.42
CA PRO A 187 -3.07 15.96 6.26
C PRO A 187 -3.02 14.48 5.88
N LEU A 188 -3.35 13.61 6.84
CA LEU A 188 -3.57 12.19 6.61
C LEU A 188 -4.70 11.99 5.57
N VAL A 189 -4.40 11.24 4.53
CA VAL A 189 -5.35 10.84 3.47
C VAL A 189 -5.95 9.48 3.81
N ARG A 190 -7.24 9.32 3.54
CA ARG A 190 -8.00 8.09 3.74
C ARG A 190 -8.42 7.58 2.37
N PHE A 191 -7.73 6.57 1.84
CA PHE A 191 -8.00 6.05 0.50
C PHE A 191 -9.27 5.19 0.46
N GLY A 192 -9.92 5.16 -0.70
CA GLY A 192 -11.22 4.54 -0.88
C GLY A 192 -12.37 5.41 -0.34
N ALA A 193 -13.46 4.79 0.11
CA ALA A 193 -14.60 5.49 0.68
C ALA A 193 -14.31 5.85 2.16
N GLY A 194 -13.72 7.03 2.39
CA GLY A 194 -13.40 7.52 3.73
C GLY A 194 -12.40 6.66 4.50
N GLY A 195 -11.55 5.89 3.81
CA GLY A 195 -10.59 4.95 4.38
C GLY A 195 -10.98 3.48 4.21
N TYR A 196 -12.18 3.18 3.75
CA TYR A 196 -12.59 1.82 3.37
C TYR A 196 -12.22 1.55 1.92
N SER A 197 -11.23 0.71 1.71
CA SER A 197 -10.67 0.37 0.40
C SER A 197 -11.04 -1.04 -0.03
N ARG A 198 -11.89 -1.17 -1.06
CA ARG A 198 -12.24 -2.46 -1.66
C ARG A 198 -11.05 -3.01 -2.45
N LYS A 199 -10.79 -4.32 -2.27
CA LYS A 199 -9.68 -5.02 -2.93
C LYS A 199 -10.14 -6.14 -3.88
N GLY A 200 -11.44 -6.42 -3.95
CA GLY A 200 -11.97 -7.46 -4.81
C GLY A 200 -13.49 -7.57 -4.75
N ALA A 201 -14.04 -8.59 -5.42
CA ALA A 201 -15.47 -8.85 -5.47
C ALA A 201 -16.00 -9.51 -4.18
N ALA A 202 -15.17 -10.30 -3.49
CA ALA A 202 -15.58 -10.94 -2.24
C ALA A 202 -15.97 -9.90 -1.18
N PRO A 203 -17.02 -10.17 -0.37
CA PRO A 203 -17.48 -9.21 0.65
C PRO A 203 -16.43 -8.93 1.72
N THR A 204 -15.47 -9.84 1.94
CA THR A 204 -14.37 -9.71 2.88
C THR A 204 -13.14 -9.00 2.30
N ALA A 205 -13.02 -8.90 0.96
CA ALA A 205 -11.85 -8.32 0.29
C ALA A 205 -11.86 -6.78 0.38
N ALA A 206 -11.43 -6.27 1.51
CA ALA A 206 -11.31 -4.85 1.78
C ALA A 206 -10.27 -4.60 2.87
N SER A 207 -9.80 -3.38 2.97
CA SER A 207 -8.91 -2.91 4.04
C SER A 207 -9.35 -1.54 4.55
N TYR A 208 -8.82 -1.15 5.70
CA TYR A 208 -8.73 0.25 6.08
C TYR A 208 -7.37 0.78 5.63
N TYR A 209 -7.36 1.92 4.92
CA TYR A 209 -6.19 2.42 4.22
C TYR A 209 -5.93 3.90 4.52
N LEU A 210 -4.93 4.15 5.36
CA LEU A 210 -4.52 5.45 5.84
C LEU A 210 -3.13 5.79 5.29
N THR A 211 -2.91 7.04 4.87
CA THR A 211 -1.67 7.43 4.19
C THR A 211 -1.21 8.83 4.57
N PHE A 212 0.07 8.97 4.84
CA PHE A 212 0.76 10.26 4.75
C PHE A 212 1.44 10.35 3.37
N PRO A 213 0.87 11.07 2.39
CA PRO A 213 1.34 11.04 1.01
C PRO A 213 2.63 11.82 0.79
N ARG A 214 3.01 12.68 1.74
CA ARG A 214 4.26 13.44 1.72
C ARG A 214 4.73 13.75 3.12
N LEU A 215 5.89 13.19 3.47
CA LEU A 215 6.58 13.42 4.73
C LEU A 215 7.94 14.08 4.40
N ALA A 216 8.26 15.21 5.02
CA ALA A 216 9.62 15.71 5.00
C ALA A 216 10.49 14.79 5.86
N ALA A 217 11.52 14.23 5.28
CA ALA A 217 12.47 13.33 5.93
C ALA A 217 13.78 14.06 6.21
N THR A 218 14.27 13.97 7.45
CA THR A 218 15.60 14.47 7.84
C THR A 218 16.25 13.51 8.82
N GLY A 219 17.56 13.40 8.80
CA GLY A 219 18.24 12.53 9.76
C GLY A 219 19.64 12.13 9.36
N THR A 220 19.99 10.91 9.75
CA THR A 220 21.33 10.35 9.49
C THR A 220 21.20 9.00 8.78
N LEU A 221 21.94 8.83 7.71
CA LEU A 221 22.22 7.56 7.06
C LEU A 221 23.68 7.19 7.36
N THR A 222 23.89 6.08 8.06
CA THR A 222 25.23 5.50 8.19
C THR A 222 25.38 4.45 7.10
N LEU A 223 26.38 4.57 6.25
CA LEU A 223 26.69 3.63 5.17
C LEU A 223 28.17 3.24 5.26
N ASP A 224 28.47 1.96 5.37
CA ASP A 224 29.81 1.41 5.53
C ASP A 224 30.61 2.11 6.68
N GLY A 225 29.92 2.36 7.81
CA GLY A 225 30.49 3.02 9.00
C GLY A 225 30.59 4.55 8.91
N ARG A 226 30.27 5.17 7.76
CA ARG A 226 30.28 6.61 7.56
C ARG A 226 28.90 7.21 7.77
N ALA A 227 28.78 8.16 8.67
CA ALA A 227 27.53 8.89 8.91
C ALA A 227 27.38 10.04 7.89
N LEU A 228 26.22 10.08 7.22
CA LEU A 228 25.79 11.09 6.27
C LEU A 228 24.58 11.82 6.82
N ARG A 229 24.57 13.13 6.83
CA ARG A 229 23.34 13.89 7.01
C ARG A 229 22.50 13.76 5.76
N VAL A 230 21.23 13.44 5.93
CA VAL A 230 20.29 13.28 4.81
C VAL A 230 19.04 14.10 5.02
N SER A 231 18.48 14.56 3.90
CA SER A 231 17.15 15.15 3.82
C SER A 231 16.44 14.61 2.59
N GLY A 232 15.12 14.70 2.56
CA GLY A 232 14.34 14.20 1.43
C GLY A 232 12.85 14.16 1.68
N GLU A 233 12.17 13.33 0.95
CA GLU A 233 10.72 13.12 1.08
C GLU A 233 10.42 11.62 1.16
N ALA A 234 9.39 11.29 1.95
CA ALA A 234 8.90 9.94 2.13
C ALA A 234 7.38 9.88 1.96
N TRP A 235 6.90 8.68 1.73
CA TRP A 235 5.51 8.26 1.74
C TRP A 235 5.31 7.25 2.87
N MET A 236 4.13 7.23 3.50
CA MET A 236 3.79 6.19 4.46
C MET A 236 2.36 5.72 4.26
N ASP A 237 2.19 4.40 4.14
CA ASP A 237 0.90 3.73 4.21
C ASP A 237 0.77 2.97 5.53
N HIS A 238 -0.42 3.02 6.11
CA HIS A 238 -0.87 2.14 7.16
C HIS A 238 -2.16 1.46 6.71
N GLU A 239 -2.10 0.15 6.56
CA GLU A 239 -3.23 -0.61 6.04
C GLU A 239 -3.44 -1.86 6.90
N TYR A 240 -4.71 -2.13 7.25
CA TYR A 240 -5.07 -3.32 8.02
C TYR A 240 -6.36 -3.95 7.51
N SER A 241 -6.40 -5.29 7.59
CA SER A 241 -7.43 -6.11 6.99
C SER A 241 -7.39 -7.54 7.53
N SER A 242 -8.39 -8.32 7.15
CA SER A 242 -8.42 -9.76 7.39
C SER A 242 -8.44 -10.61 6.13
N SER A 243 -8.64 -9.99 4.95
CA SER A 243 -8.57 -10.62 3.63
C SER A 243 -8.31 -9.53 2.59
N GLN A 244 -7.17 -9.60 1.92
CA GLN A 244 -6.73 -8.56 0.96
C GLN A 244 -6.92 -8.98 -0.49
N LEU A 245 -6.64 -10.23 -0.83
CA LEU A 245 -6.70 -10.72 -2.20
C LEU A 245 -7.86 -11.69 -2.40
N ASP A 246 -8.56 -11.55 -3.52
CA ASP A 246 -9.52 -12.54 -4.00
C ASP A 246 -8.79 -13.74 -4.62
N GLN A 247 -9.49 -14.88 -4.73
CA GLN A 247 -8.94 -16.13 -5.25
C GLN A 247 -8.43 -16.04 -6.70
N ASN A 248 -8.99 -15.12 -7.49
CA ASN A 248 -8.59 -14.88 -8.87
C ASN A 248 -7.43 -13.89 -9.02
N GLN A 249 -6.88 -13.36 -7.93
CA GLN A 249 -5.77 -12.40 -7.94
C GLN A 249 -4.46 -13.09 -7.62
N VAL A 250 -3.37 -12.72 -8.30
CA VAL A 250 -2.05 -13.33 -8.16
C VAL A 250 -1.01 -12.41 -7.51
N GLY A 251 -1.30 -11.12 -7.43
CA GLY A 251 -0.40 -10.10 -6.90
C GLY A 251 -0.83 -8.70 -7.34
N TRP A 252 0.03 -7.73 -7.10
CA TRP A 252 -0.26 -6.33 -7.42
C TRP A 252 0.96 -5.58 -7.95
N ASP A 253 0.66 -4.47 -8.61
CA ASP A 253 1.59 -3.39 -8.91
C ASP A 253 1.10 -2.18 -8.09
N TRP A 254 1.95 -1.60 -7.24
CA TRP A 254 1.64 -0.42 -6.45
C TRP A 254 2.64 0.69 -6.77
N LEU A 255 2.17 1.93 -6.74
CA LEU A 255 2.98 3.12 -7.00
C LEU A 255 2.56 4.26 -6.09
N SER A 256 3.52 4.89 -5.43
CA SER A 256 3.41 6.28 -4.97
C SER A 256 4.23 7.19 -5.86
N ALA A 257 3.68 8.32 -6.26
CA ALA A 257 4.43 9.35 -6.98
C ALA A 257 4.21 10.71 -6.31
N GLN A 258 5.29 11.39 -6.02
CA GLN A 258 5.33 12.75 -5.46
C GLN A 258 5.78 13.70 -6.57
N LEU A 259 4.83 14.49 -7.08
CA LEU A 259 5.10 15.41 -8.19
C LEU A 259 5.72 16.71 -7.68
N ASP A 260 6.54 17.33 -8.53
CA ASP A 260 7.24 18.60 -8.22
C ASP A 260 6.26 19.79 -8.10
N ASP A 261 5.05 19.64 -8.64
CA ASP A 261 3.97 20.63 -8.49
C ASP A 261 3.23 20.56 -7.16
N GLY A 262 3.63 19.64 -6.29
CA GLY A 262 3.08 19.45 -4.94
C GLY A 262 1.84 18.57 -4.89
N ARG A 263 1.51 17.85 -5.96
CA ARG A 263 0.45 16.81 -5.98
C ARG A 263 1.06 15.43 -5.89
N GLU A 264 0.26 14.42 -5.56
CA GLU A 264 0.69 13.02 -5.55
C GLU A 264 -0.28 12.14 -6.34
N LEU A 265 0.23 10.97 -6.71
CA LEU A 265 -0.52 9.85 -7.24
C LEU A 265 -0.29 8.62 -6.34
N MET A 266 -1.38 7.97 -5.98
CA MET A 266 -1.35 6.59 -5.49
C MET A 266 -2.06 5.71 -6.52
N PHE A 267 -1.44 4.60 -6.85
CA PHE A 267 -1.95 3.66 -7.81
C PHE A 267 -1.73 2.24 -7.27
N TYR A 268 -2.74 1.39 -7.39
CA TYR A 268 -2.54 -0.06 -7.34
C TYR A 268 -3.36 -0.77 -8.42
N ARG A 269 -2.74 -1.77 -9.02
CA ARG A 269 -3.32 -2.68 -9.98
C ARG A 269 -3.26 -4.08 -9.42
N LEU A 270 -4.40 -4.66 -9.11
CA LEU A 270 -4.54 -6.06 -8.73
C LEU A 270 -4.56 -6.90 -9.99
N ARG A 271 -3.62 -7.84 -10.11
CA ARG A 271 -3.45 -8.68 -11.31
C ARG A 271 -4.22 -9.98 -11.13
N THR A 272 -5.00 -10.33 -12.16
CA THR A 272 -5.79 -11.57 -12.16
C THR A 272 -4.97 -12.75 -12.68
N THR A 273 -5.41 -13.97 -12.38
CA THR A 273 -4.83 -15.23 -12.89
C THR A 273 -4.81 -15.31 -14.41
N GLU A 274 -5.71 -14.57 -15.08
CA GLU A 274 -5.79 -14.47 -16.55
C GLU A 274 -4.86 -13.40 -17.13
N GLY A 275 -4.06 -12.72 -16.28
CA GLY A 275 -3.15 -11.64 -16.68
C GLY A 275 -3.83 -10.28 -16.85
N GLY A 276 -5.12 -10.17 -16.54
CA GLY A 276 -5.89 -8.93 -16.59
C GLY A 276 -5.68 -8.01 -15.37
N THR A 277 -6.47 -6.95 -15.35
CA THR A 277 -6.57 -5.99 -14.23
C THR A 277 -7.93 -6.18 -13.55
N ASP A 278 -7.91 -6.43 -12.24
CA ASP A 278 -9.12 -6.55 -11.45
C ASP A 278 -9.85 -5.19 -11.37
N PRO A 279 -11.19 -5.15 -11.44
CA PRO A 279 -11.96 -3.90 -11.32
C PRO A 279 -11.77 -3.13 -10.00
N ALA A 280 -11.30 -3.78 -8.93
CA ALA A 280 -10.96 -3.12 -7.66
C ALA A 280 -9.64 -2.32 -7.72
N SER A 281 -8.90 -2.41 -8.83
CA SER A 281 -7.71 -1.59 -9.07
C SER A 281 -8.06 -0.12 -9.15
N THR A 282 -7.20 0.77 -8.65
CA THR A 282 -7.51 2.20 -8.57
C THR A 282 -6.28 3.06 -8.80
N LEU A 283 -6.53 4.28 -9.30
CA LEU A 283 -5.59 5.40 -9.27
C LEU A 283 -6.26 6.56 -8.57
N THR A 284 -5.57 7.15 -7.62
CA THR A 284 -6.06 8.28 -6.84
C THR A 284 -5.04 9.43 -6.89
N TRP A 285 -5.50 10.59 -7.31
CA TRP A 285 -4.78 11.84 -7.18
C TRP A 285 -4.94 12.40 -5.77
N VAL A 286 -3.88 12.99 -5.24
CA VAL A 286 -3.93 13.79 -4.01
C VAL A 286 -3.52 15.21 -4.38
N ASP A 287 -4.40 16.18 -4.14
CA ASP A 287 -4.11 17.57 -4.44
C ASP A 287 -3.17 18.20 -3.39
N ARG A 288 -2.83 19.49 -3.57
CA ARG A 288 -1.90 20.20 -2.67
C ARG A 288 -2.43 20.32 -1.25
N GLU A 289 -3.73 20.28 -1.07
CA GLU A 289 -4.42 20.37 0.21
C GLU A 289 -4.70 18.99 0.86
N GLY A 290 -4.32 17.89 0.18
CA GLY A 290 -4.50 16.53 0.68
C GLY A 290 -5.87 15.91 0.33
N ARG A 291 -6.65 16.51 -0.60
CA ARG A 291 -7.91 15.93 -1.05
C ARG A 291 -7.65 14.84 -2.09
N ALA A 292 -8.24 13.67 -1.88
CA ALA A 292 -8.12 12.51 -2.75
C ALA A 292 -9.24 12.48 -3.79
N THR A 293 -8.89 12.23 -5.07
CA THR A 293 -9.82 12.07 -6.18
C THR A 293 -9.42 10.89 -7.04
N THR A 294 -10.29 9.89 -7.14
CA THR A 294 -10.07 8.72 -8.00
C THR A 294 -10.27 9.09 -9.47
N ALA A 295 -9.41 8.57 -10.33
CA ALA A 295 -9.46 8.79 -11.77
C ALA A 295 -9.25 7.48 -12.55
N PRO A 296 -9.78 7.37 -13.77
CA PRO A 296 -9.49 6.24 -14.65
C PRO A 296 -8.02 6.22 -15.03
N PHE A 297 -7.49 5.03 -15.31
CA PHE A 297 -6.09 4.87 -15.68
C PHE A 297 -5.87 3.81 -16.76
N ARG A 298 -4.73 3.92 -17.45
CA ARG A 298 -4.12 2.86 -18.27
C ARG A 298 -2.68 2.65 -17.80
N TRP A 299 -2.32 1.41 -17.60
CA TRP A 299 -0.98 0.95 -17.21
C TRP A 299 -0.36 0.17 -18.35
N GLU A 300 0.74 0.63 -18.90
CA GLU A 300 1.39 0.06 -20.07
C GLU A 300 2.90 -0.11 -19.81
N PRO A 301 3.38 -1.34 -19.57
CA PRO A 301 4.81 -1.62 -19.52
C PRO A 301 5.45 -1.38 -20.91
N LEU A 302 6.49 -0.56 -20.96
CA LEU A 302 7.24 -0.26 -22.18
C LEU A 302 8.50 -1.11 -22.30
N THR A 303 9.11 -1.45 -21.16
CA THR A 303 10.27 -2.35 -21.08
C THR A 303 10.12 -3.31 -19.92
N THR A 304 10.90 -4.38 -19.92
CA THR A 304 10.98 -5.35 -18.83
C THR A 304 12.43 -5.62 -18.45
N TRP A 305 12.61 -6.11 -17.23
CA TRP A 305 13.88 -6.60 -16.71
C TRP A 305 13.68 -8.01 -16.14
N LYS A 306 14.59 -8.92 -16.50
CA LYS A 306 14.62 -10.27 -15.97
C LYS A 306 15.56 -10.32 -14.78
N SER A 307 15.04 -10.68 -13.62
CA SER A 307 15.84 -10.83 -12.41
C SER A 307 16.91 -11.91 -12.58
N PRO A 308 18.18 -11.63 -12.27
CA PRO A 308 19.21 -12.66 -12.19
C PRO A 308 19.07 -13.55 -10.95
N HIS A 309 18.25 -13.16 -9.96
CA HIS A 309 18.09 -13.86 -8.69
C HIS A 309 17.00 -14.93 -8.75
N THR A 310 15.83 -14.58 -9.31
CA THR A 310 14.65 -15.45 -9.37
C THR A 310 14.29 -15.89 -10.80
N GLY A 311 14.73 -15.12 -11.79
CA GLY A 311 14.30 -15.30 -13.19
C GLY A 311 12.94 -14.64 -13.49
N ALA A 312 12.30 -14.01 -12.52
CA ALA A 312 11.06 -13.25 -12.69
C ALA A 312 11.26 -12.09 -13.67
N ILE A 313 10.21 -11.77 -14.43
CA ILE A 313 10.23 -10.68 -15.41
C ILE A 313 9.37 -9.55 -14.90
N TYR A 314 10.00 -8.44 -14.52
CA TYR A 314 9.34 -7.26 -13.99
C TYR A 314 9.20 -6.16 -15.05
N PRO A 315 8.04 -5.45 -15.11
CA PRO A 315 7.96 -4.19 -15.85
C PRO A 315 8.94 -3.16 -15.29
N GLN A 316 9.55 -2.37 -16.16
CA GLN A 316 10.53 -1.37 -15.74
C GLN A 316 10.13 0.04 -16.16
N ARG A 317 10.19 0.37 -17.44
CA ARG A 317 9.66 1.64 -17.91
C ARG A 317 8.17 1.52 -18.16
N ILE A 318 7.37 2.34 -17.53
CA ILE A 318 5.92 2.22 -17.53
C ILE A 318 5.32 3.54 -18.00
N ARG A 319 4.36 3.46 -18.92
CA ARG A 319 3.48 4.57 -19.25
C ARG A 319 2.21 4.45 -18.40
N LEU A 320 1.99 5.43 -17.53
CA LEU A 320 0.77 5.59 -16.77
C LEU A 320 -0.02 6.75 -17.38
N THR A 321 -1.22 6.47 -17.87
CA THR A 321 -2.13 7.47 -18.43
C THR A 321 -3.35 7.57 -17.54
N THR A 322 -3.77 8.78 -17.21
CA THR A 322 -4.93 9.04 -16.34
C THR A 322 -5.59 10.37 -16.75
N THR A 323 -6.70 10.71 -16.11
CA THR A 323 -7.33 12.03 -16.23
C THR A 323 -6.90 12.90 -15.07
N ASP A 324 -6.35 14.08 -15.33
CA ASP A 324 -6.06 15.06 -14.29
C ASP A 324 -7.38 15.68 -13.78
N PRO A 325 -7.76 15.47 -12.51
CA PRO A 325 -9.04 15.97 -12.00
C PRO A 325 -9.12 17.50 -11.91
N ALA A 326 -7.98 18.20 -11.90
CA ALA A 326 -7.96 19.66 -11.86
C ALA A 326 -8.27 20.30 -13.21
N THR A 327 -7.94 19.64 -14.31
CA THR A 327 -8.11 20.16 -15.68
C THR A 327 -9.14 19.40 -16.50
N GLY A 328 -9.47 18.16 -16.10
CA GLY A 328 -10.30 17.23 -16.86
C GLY A 328 -9.62 16.66 -18.12
N THR A 329 -8.33 16.93 -18.32
CA THR A 329 -7.56 16.48 -19.50
C THR A 329 -6.76 15.24 -19.22
N GLU A 330 -6.35 14.54 -20.27
CA GLU A 330 -5.45 13.39 -20.17
C GLU A 330 -4.07 13.83 -19.66
N ALA A 331 -3.57 13.13 -18.64
CA ALA A 331 -2.21 13.26 -18.12
C ALA A 331 -1.45 11.96 -18.36
N VAL A 332 -0.22 12.07 -18.86
CA VAL A 332 0.65 10.92 -19.17
C VAL A 332 1.96 11.06 -18.43
N PHE A 333 2.32 10.02 -17.71
CA PHE A 333 3.55 9.90 -16.94
C PHE A 333 4.37 8.71 -17.43
N LEU A 334 5.68 8.89 -17.51
CA LEU A 334 6.64 7.80 -17.64
C LEU A 334 7.27 7.56 -16.28
N VAL A 335 7.07 6.37 -15.74
CA VAL A 335 7.71 5.93 -14.50
C VAL A 335 8.89 5.07 -14.86
N GLU A 336 10.08 5.45 -14.39
CA GLU A 336 11.32 4.75 -14.70
C GLU A 336 12.11 4.47 -13.41
N PRO A 337 12.50 3.21 -13.16
CA PRO A 337 13.43 2.86 -12.08
C PRO A 337 14.74 3.63 -12.16
N LEU A 338 15.26 4.03 -11.00
CA LEU A 338 16.58 4.62 -10.91
C LEU A 338 17.70 3.59 -11.06
N HIS A 339 17.39 2.32 -10.78
CA HIS A 339 18.20 1.15 -11.04
C HIS A 339 17.32 -0.05 -11.33
N PRO A 340 17.66 -0.95 -12.26
CA PRO A 340 16.79 -2.09 -12.61
C PRO A 340 16.73 -3.16 -11.51
N ASP A 341 17.84 -3.41 -10.81
CA ASP A 341 17.93 -4.45 -9.78
C ASP A 341 17.64 -3.88 -8.40
N GLN A 342 16.37 -3.95 -8.00
CA GLN A 342 15.86 -3.60 -6.68
C GLN A 342 14.90 -4.69 -6.18
N GLU A 343 15.21 -5.96 -6.49
CA GLU A 343 14.44 -7.10 -6.04
C GLU A 343 14.77 -7.48 -4.60
N LEU A 344 13.77 -7.61 -3.75
CA LEU A 344 13.90 -8.16 -2.42
C LEU A 344 13.60 -9.66 -2.45
N GLY A 345 14.58 -10.47 -2.08
CA GLY A 345 14.40 -11.92 -1.90
C GLY A 345 13.82 -12.21 -0.52
N GLY A 346 12.60 -12.75 -0.47
CA GLY A 346 11.93 -13.13 0.77
C GLY A 346 12.34 -14.53 1.22
N SER A 347 13.34 -14.64 2.09
CA SER A 347 13.79 -15.93 2.65
C SER A 347 13.01 -16.33 3.91
N LEU A 348 12.57 -15.37 4.72
CA LEU A 348 11.84 -15.59 5.97
C LEU A 348 10.32 -15.50 5.79
N GLY A 349 9.83 -14.49 5.07
CA GLY A 349 8.39 -14.29 4.79
C GLY A 349 7.89 -15.03 3.55
N GLY A 350 8.79 -15.59 2.75
CA GLY A 350 8.44 -16.35 1.54
C GLY A 350 7.89 -15.53 0.38
N VAL A 351 7.89 -14.20 0.47
CA VAL A 351 7.43 -13.30 -0.59
C VAL A 351 8.63 -12.61 -1.22
N THR A 352 8.83 -12.84 -2.51
CA THR A 352 9.80 -12.10 -3.31
C THR A 352 9.04 -11.03 -4.11
N TYR A 353 9.55 -9.82 -4.12
CA TYR A 353 8.96 -8.70 -4.86
C TYR A 353 10.02 -7.71 -5.29
N TRP A 354 9.74 -6.95 -6.32
CA TRP A 354 10.57 -5.85 -6.75
C TRP A 354 10.06 -4.56 -6.09
N GLU A 355 10.94 -3.82 -5.45
CA GLU A 355 10.59 -2.63 -4.67
C GLU A 355 11.62 -1.55 -4.92
N GLY A 356 11.24 -0.49 -5.68
CA GLY A 356 12.28 0.38 -6.18
C GLY A 356 11.96 1.85 -6.29
N ALA A 357 13.01 2.63 -6.01
CA ALA A 357 13.06 4.06 -6.24
C ALA A 357 13.02 4.36 -7.74
N CYS A 358 12.09 5.24 -8.13
CA CYS A 358 11.81 5.63 -9.51
C CYS A 358 11.87 7.16 -9.70
N ARG A 359 11.91 7.59 -10.96
CA ARG A 359 11.62 8.97 -11.38
C ARG A 359 10.34 9.01 -12.18
N VAL A 360 9.67 10.15 -12.13
CA VAL A 360 8.51 10.45 -12.95
C VAL A 360 8.90 11.46 -14.00
N LEU A 361 8.60 11.15 -15.26
CA LEU A 361 8.93 11.99 -16.40
C LEU A 361 7.68 12.30 -17.21
N SER A 362 7.68 13.42 -17.92
CA SER A 362 6.73 13.69 -19.00
C SER A 362 7.01 12.77 -20.20
N PRO A 363 6.08 12.64 -21.16
CA PRO A 363 6.33 11.93 -22.44
C PRO A 363 7.54 12.44 -23.21
N ALA A 364 7.88 13.72 -23.05
CA ALA A 364 9.06 14.35 -23.66
C ALA A 364 10.35 14.12 -22.86
N GLY A 365 10.30 13.41 -21.72
CA GLY A 365 11.45 13.10 -20.88
C GLY A 365 11.82 14.18 -19.86
N ALA A 366 11.01 15.24 -19.69
CA ALA A 366 11.25 16.24 -18.66
C ALA A 366 10.90 15.68 -17.27
N PRO A 367 11.71 15.93 -16.21
CA PRO A 367 11.39 15.52 -14.84
C PRO A 367 10.07 16.13 -14.35
N LEU A 368 9.27 15.34 -13.67
CA LEU A 368 8.01 15.75 -13.06
C LEU A 368 7.92 15.39 -11.59
N GLY A 369 8.85 14.57 -11.07
CA GLY A 369 8.86 14.17 -9.67
C GLY A 369 9.60 12.86 -9.41
N ALA A 370 9.39 12.33 -8.21
CA ALA A 370 9.93 11.06 -7.75
C ALA A 370 8.80 10.07 -7.46
N ALA A 371 9.10 8.77 -7.52
CA ALA A 371 8.14 7.72 -7.23
C ALA A 371 8.81 6.53 -6.54
N TYR A 372 7.99 5.69 -5.93
CA TYR A 372 8.37 4.37 -5.48
C TYR A 372 7.39 3.36 -6.09
N LEU A 373 7.90 2.26 -6.61
CA LEU A 373 7.13 1.24 -7.33
C LEU A 373 7.35 -0.10 -6.66
N GLU A 374 6.26 -0.80 -6.35
CA GLU A 374 6.23 -2.16 -5.84
C GLU A 374 5.58 -3.11 -6.85
N LEU A 375 6.21 -4.24 -7.12
CA LEU A 375 5.77 -5.26 -8.06
C LEU A 375 5.79 -6.62 -7.37
N THR A 376 4.63 -7.08 -6.91
CA THR A 376 4.49 -8.29 -6.09
C THR A 376 3.78 -9.40 -6.85
N GLY A 377 4.22 -10.66 -6.66
CA GLY A 377 3.61 -11.83 -7.31
C GLY A 377 4.06 -12.07 -8.77
N TYR A 378 5.27 -11.66 -9.13
CA TYR A 378 5.88 -11.92 -10.45
C TYR A 378 6.73 -13.18 -10.47
N ASP A 379 7.37 -13.54 -9.35
CA ASP A 379 8.06 -14.83 -9.17
C ASP A 379 7.03 -15.97 -8.97
N ARG A 380 6.11 -15.75 -8.03
CA ARG A 380 5.00 -16.66 -7.71
C ARG A 380 3.82 -15.89 -7.14
N ALA A 381 2.61 -16.46 -7.29
CA ALA A 381 1.40 -15.86 -6.74
C ALA A 381 1.49 -15.70 -5.21
N VAL A 382 0.95 -14.59 -4.70
CA VAL A 382 0.91 -14.30 -3.27
C VAL A 382 -0.29 -14.99 -2.64
N GLU A 383 -0.05 -16.10 -1.93
CA GLU A 383 -1.12 -16.86 -1.26
C GLU A 383 -1.37 -16.41 0.18
N ALA A 384 -0.38 -15.86 0.83
CA ALA A 384 -0.42 -15.50 2.25
C ALA A 384 -1.44 -14.40 2.63
N LEU A 385 -1.94 -13.65 1.64
CA LEU A 385 -2.90 -12.55 1.82
C LEU A 385 -4.33 -12.86 1.34
N ARG A 386 -4.60 -14.12 1.02
CA ARG A 386 -5.93 -14.61 0.63
C ARG A 386 -6.81 -14.97 1.81
#